data_e4668d388fe3b721f8abc2d47956e795
#
_entry.id   e4668d388fe3b721f8abc2d47956e795
#
_cell.length_a   1.000
_cell.length_b   1.000
_cell.length_c   1.000
_cell.angle_alpha   90.00
_cell.angle_beta   90.00
_cell.angle_gamma   90.00
#
_symmetry.space_group_name_H-M   'P 1'
#
loop_
_entity.id
_entity.type
_entity.pdbx_description
1 polymer ?
#
loop_
_entity_poly.entity_id
_entity_poly.type
_entity_poly.pdbx_seq_one_letter_code
_entity_poly.pdbx_strand_id
1 'polypeptide(L)'
;MSEQTNTTTKTIKIPGPDHPITIERNPKRIVVSIGGKVLADSRDALILREAGYPAVQYIPRKDVDMTQLERSAHATYCPYKGDCAYFSVPAGGERAVNAVWTYEAPYDAVAAIRNHLAFYPERVDAITGDTIRVDGGSKL
;
A
#
# COMPACT_ATOMS: atom_id res chain seq x y z
N MET A 1 -11.52 30.35 18.75
CA MET A 1 -11.34 29.72 18.71
C MET A 1 -11.02 28.75 18.45
N SER A 2 -10.81 29.04 18.31
CA SER A 2 -10.49 28.16 18.05
C SER A 2 -10.07 27.24 17.94
N GLU A 3 -10.05 27.15 17.78
CA GLU A 3 -9.80 26.28 17.76
C GLU A 3 -9.47 25.41 17.32
N GLN A 4 -9.53 25.53 16.96
CA GLN A 4 -9.37 24.76 16.63
C GLN A 4 -8.74 24.06 16.45
N THR A 5 -8.75 24.22 16.18
CA THR A 5 -8.11 23.89 16.07
C THR A 5 -7.29 23.03 16.21
N ASN A 6 -6.95 23.10 16.32
CA ASN A 6 -5.80 22.49 16.57
C ASN A 6 -5.85 21.11 16.91
N THR A 7 -6.80 20.61 17.38
CA THR A 7 -7.04 19.21 17.63
C THR A 7 -6.89 18.39 16.40
N THR A 8 -7.01 19.02 15.25
CA THR A 8 -6.87 18.33 13.98
C THR A 8 -5.49 18.48 13.37
N THR A 9 -4.63 19.20 14.07
CA THR A 9 -3.29 19.42 13.57
C THR A 9 -2.47 18.14 13.67
N LYS A 10 -1.86 17.74 12.57
CA LYS A 10 -1.01 16.57 12.49
C LYS A 10 0.40 16.99 12.13
N THR A 11 1.35 16.26 12.66
CA THR A 11 2.74 16.46 12.30
C THR A 11 2.97 16.02 10.86
N ILE A 12 3.55 16.89 10.07
CA ILE A 12 3.91 16.60 8.68
C ILE A 12 5.43 16.67 8.58
N LYS A 13 6.03 15.59 8.06
CA LYS A 13 7.47 15.52 7.89
C LYS A 13 7.82 15.41 6.42
N ILE A 14 8.95 15.97 6.07
CA ILE A 14 9.45 15.95 4.70
C ILE A 14 10.59 14.94 4.64
N PRO A 15 10.57 14.01 3.67
CA PRO A 15 11.69 13.09 3.51
C PRO A 15 13.00 13.84 3.29
N GLY A 16 14.07 13.29 3.81
CA GLY A 16 15.39 13.89 3.72
C GLY A 16 16.46 12.87 4.02
N PRO A 17 17.72 13.29 4.20
CA PRO A 17 18.84 12.35 4.39
C PRO A 17 18.65 11.39 5.55
N ASP A 18 17.96 11.83 6.62
CA ASP A 18 17.75 10.98 7.80
C ASP A 18 16.59 10.00 7.61
N HIS A 19 15.71 10.27 6.66
CA HIS A 19 14.56 9.43 6.39
C HIS A 19 14.20 9.56 4.92
N PRO A 20 15.01 8.98 4.04
CA PRO A 20 14.74 9.13 2.61
C PRO A 20 13.55 8.29 2.15
N ILE A 21 12.81 8.81 1.19
CA ILE A 21 11.77 8.07 0.50
C ILE A 21 12.00 8.27 -0.99
N THR A 22 12.12 7.17 -1.72
CA THR A 22 12.24 7.21 -3.17
C THR A 22 11.11 6.40 -3.77
N ILE A 23 10.61 6.85 -4.91
CA ILE A 23 9.55 6.17 -5.65
C ILE A 23 10.02 6.05 -7.08
N GLU A 24 10.01 4.81 -7.61
CA GLU A 24 10.37 4.60 -8.98
C GLU A 24 9.44 3.59 -9.61
N ARG A 25 9.32 3.67 -10.91
CA ARG A 25 8.46 2.79 -11.66
C ARG A 25 9.07 1.39 -11.72
N ASN A 26 8.21 0.38 -11.55
CA ASN A 26 8.60 -1.01 -11.77
C ASN A 26 7.93 -1.48 -13.05
N PRO A 27 8.66 -1.62 -14.17
CA PRO A 27 8.06 -2.07 -15.43
C PRO A 27 7.77 -3.56 -15.46
N LYS A 28 8.21 -4.31 -14.47
CA LYS A 28 7.96 -5.74 -14.38
C LYS A 28 6.52 -6.00 -13.97
N ARG A 29 6.00 -7.15 -14.39
CA ARG A 29 4.64 -7.55 -14.05
C ARG A 29 4.59 -7.98 -12.59
N ILE A 30 3.63 -7.45 -11.84
CA ILE A 30 3.37 -7.81 -10.45
C ILE A 30 1.98 -8.39 -10.38
N VAL A 31 1.85 -9.57 -9.77
CA VAL A 31 0.56 -10.24 -9.59
C VAL A 31 0.37 -10.53 -8.10
N VAL A 32 -0.79 -10.17 -7.58
CA VAL A 32 -1.16 -10.44 -6.19
C VAL A 32 -2.35 -11.39 -6.18
N SER A 33 -2.27 -12.46 -5.40
CA SER A 33 -3.33 -13.45 -5.35
C SER A 33 -3.61 -13.94 -3.94
N ILE A 34 -4.84 -14.42 -3.73
CA ILE A 34 -5.27 -15.04 -2.50
C ILE A 34 -6.39 -16.04 -2.83
N GLY A 35 -6.32 -17.23 -2.23
CA GLY A 35 -7.37 -18.23 -2.41
C GLY A 35 -7.62 -18.59 -3.87
N GLY A 36 -6.60 -18.59 -4.70
CA GLY A 36 -6.74 -18.86 -6.12
C GLY A 36 -7.30 -17.71 -6.93
N LYS A 37 -7.57 -16.57 -6.30
CA LYS A 37 -8.10 -15.39 -6.98
C LYS A 37 -7.00 -14.37 -7.19
N VAL A 38 -6.97 -13.77 -8.37
CA VAL A 38 -6.04 -12.69 -8.68
C VAL A 38 -6.66 -11.38 -8.23
N LEU A 39 -6.00 -10.71 -7.30
CA LEU A 39 -6.46 -9.41 -6.77
C LEU A 39 -5.92 -8.25 -7.58
N ALA A 40 -4.73 -8.41 -8.14
CA ALA A 40 -4.07 -7.36 -8.89
C ALA A 40 -3.13 -7.98 -9.92
N ASP A 41 -2.98 -7.31 -11.05
CA ASP A 41 -2.10 -7.75 -12.12
C ASP A 41 -1.69 -6.49 -12.87
N SER A 42 -0.43 -6.09 -12.72
CA SER A 42 -0.01 -4.78 -13.18
C SER A 42 1.42 -4.79 -13.71
N ARG A 43 1.65 -3.98 -14.74
CA ARG A 43 2.99 -3.65 -15.21
C ARG A 43 3.32 -2.19 -14.93
N ASP A 44 2.50 -1.52 -14.15
CA ASP A 44 2.65 -0.10 -13.82
C ASP A 44 2.82 0.14 -12.33
N ALA A 45 3.30 -0.86 -11.59
CA ALA A 45 3.55 -0.70 -10.17
C ALA A 45 4.66 0.32 -9.90
N LEU A 46 4.58 0.95 -8.74
CA LEU A 46 5.63 1.83 -8.24
C LEU A 46 6.31 1.14 -7.07
N ILE A 47 7.62 1.25 -7.00
CA ILE A 47 8.40 0.76 -5.87
C ILE A 47 8.71 1.95 -4.97
N LEU A 48 8.24 1.89 -3.73
CA LEU A 48 8.56 2.90 -2.74
C LEU A 48 9.57 2.31 -1.77
N ARG A 49 10.69 3.02 -1.62
CA ARG A 49 11.74 2.63 -0.67
C ARG A 49 11.83 3.72 0.38
N GLU A 50 11.68 3.34 1.63
CA GLU A 50 11.62 4.28 2.73
C GLU A 50 12.65 3.90 3.80
N ALA A 51 13.65 4.75 4.00
CA ALA A 51 14.66 4.57 5.04
C ALA A 51 15.17 3.12 5.06
N GLY A 52 15.14 2.44 6.20
CA GLY A 52 15.57 1.06 6.32
C GLY A 52 14.45 0.03 6.18
N TYR A 53 13.24 0.45 5.80
CA TYR A 53 12.11 -0.46 5.67
C TYR A 53 12.18 -1.24 4.37
N PRO A 54 11.54 -2.42 4.30
CA PRO A 54 11.44 -3.16 3.04
C PRO A 54 10.72 -2.35 1.98
N ALA A 55 11.10 -2.56 0.72
CA ALA A 55 10.45 -1.89 -0.39
C ALA A 55 8.99 -2.34 -0.50
N VAL A 56 8.13 -1.42 -0.91
CA VAL A 56 6.70 -1.69 -1.06
C VAL A 56 6.30 -1.46 -2.50
N GLN A 57 5.51 -2.38 -3.06
CA GLN A 57 4.93 -2.24 -4.39
C GLN A 57 3.58 -1.56 -4.25
N TYR A 58 3.43 -0.41 -4.90
CA TYR A 58 2.15 0.29 -4.97
C TYR A 58 1.56 0.08 -6.36
N ILE A 59 0.38 -0.52 -6.41
CA ILE A 59 -0.23 -0.95 -7.65
C ILE A 59 -1.36 0.00 -8.01
N PRO A 60 -1.39 0.54 -9.25
CA PRO A 60 -2.44 1.48 -9.62
C PRO A 60 -3.82 0.82 -9.51
N ARG A 61 -4.77 1.58 -9.04
CA ARG A 61 -6.13 1.09 -8.78
C ARG A 61 -6.76 0.46 -10.03
N LYS A 62 -6.42 0.97 -11.21
CA LYS A 62 -6.95 0.42 -12.47
C LYS A 62 -6.59 -1.05 -12.67
N ASP A 63 -5.51 -1.50 -12.05
CA ASP A 63 -5.02 -2.87 -12.20
C ASP A 63 -5.36 -3.75 -11.00
N VAL A 64 -6.20 -3.25 -10.09
CA VAL A 64 -6.67 -3.98 -8.91
C VAL A 64 -8.14 -4.32 -9.10
N ASP A 65 -8.48 -5.58 -8.82
CA ASP A 65 -9.88 -6.00 -8.87
C ASP A 65 -10.58 -5.55 -7.59
N MET A 66 -11.11 -4.33 -7.63
CA MET A 66 -11.75 -3.72 -6.47
C MET A 66 -13.01 -4.49 -6.01
N THR A 67 -13.58 -5.33 -6.88
CA THR A 67 -14.75 -6.13 -6.48
C THR A 67 -14.39 -7.20 -5.45
N GLN A 68 -13.11 -7.55 -5.33
CA GLN A 68 -12.62 -8.50 -4.34
C GLN A 68 -12.29 -7.85 -3.01
N LEU A 69 -12.38 -6.54 -2.92
CA LEU A 69 -11.99 -5.76 -1.74
C LEU A 69 -13.20 -5.12 -1.08
N GLU A 70 -13.12 -5.03 0.24
CA GLU A 70 -14.16 -4.37 1.03
C GLU A 70 -13.52 -3.29 1.88
N ARG A 71 -14.01 -2.05 1.75
CA ARG A 71 -13.45 -0.94 2.51
C ARG A 71 -13.64 -1.18 4.00
N SER A 72 -12.56 -0.98 4.74
CA SER A 72 -12.54 -1.15 6.18
C SER A 72 -12.71 0.22 6.86
N ALA A 73 -13.16 0.19 8.12
CA ALA A 73 -13.20 1.38 8.96
C ALA A 73 -11.84 1.71 9.57
N HIS A 74 -10.88 0.80 9.43
CA HIS A 74 -9.54 1.03 9.96
C HIS A 74 -8.87 2.19 9.24
N ALA A 75 -8.14 3.01 9.98
CA ALA A 75 -7.41 4.14 9.42
C ALA A 75 -6.18 4.42 10.27
N THR A 76 -5.11 4.83 9.61
CA THR A 76 -3.87 5.20 10.29
C THR A 76 -3.33 6.50 9.69
N TYR A 77 -2.26 7.01 10.27
CA TYR A 77 -1.64 8.23 9.80
C TYR A 77 -0.13 8.06 9.73
N CYS A 78 0.46 8.47 8.62
CA CYS A 78 1.91 8.50 8.45
C CYS A 78 2.34 9.96 8.28
N PRO A 79 3.27 10.46 9.12
CA PRO A 79 3.70 11.86 8.99
C PRO A 79 4.31 12.21 7.64
N TYR A 80 4.85 11.24 6.94
CA TYR A 80 5.47 11.46 5.62
C TYR A 80 4.50 11.29 4.47
N LYS A 81 3.46 10.45 4.63
CA LYS A 81 2.60 10.08 3.52
C LYS A 81 1.15 10.56 3.66
N GLY A 82 0.69 10.76 4.89
CA GLY A 82 -0.67 11.27 5.13
C GLY A 82 -1.60 10.21 5.71
N ASP A 83 -2.90 10.43 5.55
CA ASP A 83 -3.92 9.51 6.05
C ASP A 83 -3.95 8.25 5.20
N CYS A 84 -4.01 7.12 5.87
CA CYS A 84 -4.00 5.81 5.23
C CYS A 84 -5.35 5.11 5.45
N ALA A 85 -5.97 4.68 4.36
CA ALA A 85 -7.21 3.91 4.40
C ALA A 85 -6.89 2.44 4.10
N TYR A 86 -7.81 1.56 4.47
CA TYR A 86 -7.59 0.12 4.38
C TYR A 86 -8.75 -0.59 3.74
N PHE A 87 -8.43 -1.74 3.14
CA PHE A 87 -9.42 -2.68 2.61
C PHE A 87 -9.12 -4.06 3.14
N SER A 88 -10.18 -4.85 3.31
CA SER A 88 -10.08 -6.27 3.61
C SER A 88 -10.36 -7.06 2.35
N VAL A 89 -9.92 -8.31 2.33
CA VAL A 89 -10.17 -9.22 1.21
C VAL A 89 -11.04 -10.36 1.75
N PRO A 90 -12.36 -10.31 1.53
CA PRO A 90 -13.25 -11.34 2.07
C PRO A 90 -12.85 -12.76 1.72
N ALA A 91 -12.33 -12.98 0.51
CA ALA A 91 -11.90 -14.30 0.09
C ALA A 91 -10.80 -14.91 0.96
N GLY A 92 -10.07 -14.06 1.71
CA GLY A 92 -8.99 -14.51 2.58
C GLY A 92 -9.38 -14.68 4.04
N GLY A 93 -10.61 -14.38 4.40
CA GLY A 93 -11.07 -14.51 5.77
C GLY A 93 -10.36 -13.59 6.74
N GLU A 94 -10.20 -14.04 7.98
CA GLU A 94 -9.62 -13.20 9.04
C GLU A 94 -8.18 -12.77 8.76
N ARG A 95 -7.42 -13.61 8.12
CA ARG A 95 -6.02 -13.29 7.81
C ARG A 95 -5.93 -12.06 6.92
N ALA A 96 -6.92 -11.86 6.06
CA ALA A 96 -6.92 -10.79 5.09
C ALA A 96 -7.72 -9.57 5.51
N VAL A 97 -8.07 -9.48 6.78
CA VAL A 97 -8.67 -8.25 7.31
C VAL A 97 -7.63 -7.15 7.31
N ASN A 98 -7.96 -6.00 6.71
CA ASN A 98 -7.05 -4.87 6.58
C ASN A 98 -5.75 -5.24 5.87
N ALA A 99 -5.84 -6.12 4.88
CA ALA A 99 -4.67 -6.62 4.16
C ALA A 99 -4.14 -5.64 3.11
N VAL A 100 -4.91 -4.63 2.77
CA VAL A 100 -4.60 -3.69 1.70
C VAL A 100 -4.66 -2.28 2.25
N TRP A 101 -3.69 -1.44 1.87
CA TRP A 101 -3.75 -0.04 2.29
C TRP A 101 -3.54 0.88 1.10
N THR A 102 -3.99 2.13 1.27
CA THR A 102 -3.88 3.13 0.23
C THR A 102 -3.84 4.53 0.85
N TYR A 103 -3.11 5.41 0.21
CA TYR A 103 -3.06 6.83 0.57
C TYR A 103 -3.87 7.57 -0.49
N GLU A 104 -5.10 7.95 -0.15
CA GLU A 104 -6.01 8.57 -1.12
C GLU A 104 -5.69 10.04 -1.37
N ALA A 105 -5.07 10.70 -0.39
CA ALA A 105 -4.63 12.07 -0.51
C ALA A 105 -3.23 12.22 0.07
N PRO A 106 -2.23 11.60 -0.58
CA PRO A 106 -0.86 11.62 -0.05
C PRO A 106 -0.27 13.01 -0.09
N TYR A 107 0.69 13.25 0.81
CA TYR A 107 1.42 14.52 0.80
C TYR A 107 2.27 14.63 -0.46
N ASP A 108 2.60 15.89 -0.79
CA ASP A 108 3.28 16.22 -2.05
C ASP A 108 4.53 15.39 -2.31
N ALA A 109 5.32 15.13 -1.27
CA ALA A 109 6.56 14.39 -1.43
C ALA A 109 6.36 12.96 -1.96
N VAL A 110 5.16 12.41 -1.78
CA VAL A 110 4.84 11.06 -2.23
C VAL A 110 3.58 11.06 -3.10
N ALA A 111 3.29 12.17 -3.75
CA ALA A 111 2.07 12.32 -4.53
C ALA A 111 1.90 11.21 -5.59
N ALA A 112 2.99 10.62 -6.04
CA ALA A 112 2.94 9.59 -7.08
C ALA A 112 2.16 8.35 -6.66
N ILE A 113 2.05 8.05 -5.35
CA ILE A 113 1.34 6.84 -4.91
C ILE A 113 -0.17 7.05 -4.80
N ARG A 114 -0.66 8.23 -5.11
CA ARG A 114 -2.11 8.49 -5.12
C ARG A 114 -2.80 7.49 -6.05
N ASN A 115 -3.93 6.97 -5.60
CA ASN A 115 -4.71 5.97 -6.36
C ASN A 115 -3.95 4.68 -6.63
N HIS A 116 -3.04 4.34 -5.73
CA HIS A 116 -2.33 3.07 -5.76
C HIS A 116 -2.64 2.31 -4.47
N LEU A 117 -2.63 0.98 -4.55
CA LEU A 117 -2.88 0.12 -3.41
C LEU A 117 -1.68 -0.76 -3.15
N ALA A 118 -1.42 -1.02 -1.87
CA ALA A 118 -0.34 -1.90 -1.45
C ALA A 118 -0.92 -3.05 -0.63
N PHE A 119 -0.27 -4.18 -0.66
CA PHE A 119 -0.75 -5.41 -0.01
C PHE A 119 0.29 -5.89 1.00
N TYR A 120 -0.17 -6.27 2.19
CA TYR A 120 0.72 -6.91 3.17
C TYR A 120 1.06 -8.31 2.68
N PRO A 121 2.35 -8.63 2.48
CA PRO A 121 2.72 -9.95 1.96
C PRO A 121 2.24 -11.10 2.84
N GLU A 122 2.22 -10.89 4.16
CA GLU A 122 1.80 -11.95 5.08
C GLU A 122 0.29 -12.17 5.12
N ARG A 123 -0.48 -11.30 4.47
CA ARG A 123 -1.95 -11.36 4.49
C ARG A 123 -2.55 -11.77 3.16
N VAL A 124 -1.73 -12.04 2.18
CA VAL A 124 -2.14 -12.60 0.89
C VAL A 124 -1.33 -13.85 0.63
N ASP A 125 -1.73 -14.64 -0.37
CA ASP A 125 -1.03 -15.88 -0.63
C ASP A 125 0.28 -15.66 -1.38
N ALA A 126 0.27 -14.76 -2.34
CA ALA A 126 1.47 -14.48 -3.11
C ALA A 126 1.46 -13.09 -3.70
N ILE A 127 2.64 -12.49 -3.74
CA ILE A 127 2.94 -11.32 -4.55
C ILE A 127 4.12 -11.74 -5.39
N THR A 128 3.91 -11.90 -6.70
CA THR A 128 4.95 -12.42 -7.59
C THR A 128 5.24 -11.41 -8.69
N GLY A 129 6.47 -11.43 -9.15
CA GLY A 129 6.89 -10.57 -10.25
C GLY A 129 8.18 -11.10 -10.82
N ASP A 130 8.63 -10.46 -11.89
CA ASP A 130 9.86 -10.88 -12.54
C ASP A 130 11.09 -10.66 -11.65
N THR A 131 11.00 -9.75 -10.68
CA THR A 131 12.12 -9.42 -9.81
C THR A 131 11.88 -9.70 -8.35
N ILE A 132 10.62 -9.87 -7.95
CA ILE A 132 10.26 -10.04 -6.55
C ILE A 132 9.25 -11.16 -6.46
N ARG A 133 9.50 -12.07 -5.53
CA ARG A 133 8.52 -13.08 -5.20
C ARG A 133 8.42 -13.17 -3.69
N VAL A 134 7.22 -12.92 -3.18
CA VAL A 134 6.94 -13.01 -1.75
C VAL A 134 5.68 -13.84 -1.59
N ASP A 135 5.80 -14.96 -0.92
CA ASP A 135 4.66 -15.86 -0.68
C ASP A 135 4.17 -15.64 0.75
N GLY A 136 2.97 -15.10 0.89
CA GLY A 136 2.38 -14.86 2.19
C GLY A 136 2.12 -16.16 2.92
N GLY A 137 2.75 -16.34 4.08
CA GLY A 137 2.57 -17.53 4.87
C GLY A 137 3.28 -18.76 4.32
N SER A 138 4.15 -18.61 3.36
CA SER A 138 4.87 -19.69 2.73
C SER A 138 6.37 -19.52 2.89
N LYS A 139 7.08 -20.63 2.83
CA LYS A 139 8.54 -20.61 2.80
C LYS A 139 9.03 -20.80 1.39
N LEU A 140 10.03 -20.10 1.05
CA LEU A 140 10.64 -20.23 -0.27
C LEU A 140 11.94 -20.97 -0.15
#